data_9b8a59738c811d52801858bf61e5c15b
#
_entry.id   9b8a59738c811d52801858bf61e5c15b
#
_cell.length_a   1.000
_cell.length_b   1.000
_cell.length_c   1.000
_cell.angle_alpha   90.00
_cell.angle_beta   90.00
_cell.angle_gamma   90.00
#
_symmetry.space_group_name_H-M   'P 1'
#
loop_
_entity.id
_entity.type
_entity.pdbx_description
1 polymer ?
#
loop_
_entity_poly.entity_id
_entity_poly.type
_entity_poly.pdbx_seq_one_letter_code
_entity_poly.pdbx_strand_id
1 'polypeptide(L)'
;SLMGGLGSPQFQVGTKVITYGVGTVANGTSITEGGSGAEGSWTQITSSTTHEHFCLVPSYQFNGGSGSTEKFSYVDIGIGAASSEVQIGQRYVYSSGYYYPMDGPLNPMPTFCNIPSGTRLAMRASNSSGARSAQGAIHGVV
;
A
#
# COMPACT_ATOMS: atom_id res chain seq x y z
N SER A 1 -23.26 10.25 -26.48
CA SER A 1 -23.30 10.49 -26.05
C SER A 1 -23.48 10.57 -25.64
N LEU A 2 -23.61 10.52 -25.40
CA LEU A 2 -23.64 10.72 -24.76
C LEU A 2 -24.03 10.66 -24.51
N MET A 3 -24.24 10.51 -24.48
CA MET A 3 -24.41 10.54 -24.12
C MET A 3 -24.40 10.31 -24.04
N GLY A 4 -24.47 10.13 -24.32
CA GLY A 4 -24.21 10.03 -24.06
C GLY A 4 -24.24 9.74 -23.80
N GLY A 5 -24.26 9.56 -23.86
CA GLY A 5 -24.18 9.54 -23.23
C GLY A 5 -24.38 9.28 -22.80
N LEU A 6 -24.52 9.17 -22.50
CA LEU A 6 -24.72 9.04 -21.80
C LEU A 6 -24.80 8.35 -21.18
N GLY A 7 -24.72 8.08 -21.04
CA GLY A 7 -24.65 7.51 -20.41
C GLY A 7 -24.37 6.46 -20.04
N SER A 8 -24.18 5.93 -20.33
CA SER A 8 -23.86 4.93 -19.97
C SER A 8 -22.84 4.67 -19.40
N PRO A 9 -22.62 4.28 -19.09
CA PRO A 9 -21.77 3.99 -18.33
C PRO A 9 -20.68 4.05 -18.31
N GLN A 10 -20.57 4.28 -18.15
CA GLN A 10 -19.70 4.54 -17.85
C GLN A 10 -18.92 4.00 -17.02
N PHE A 11 -19.03 3.26 -16.83
CA PHE A 11 -18.33 2.64 -16.06
C PHE A 11 -17.40 2.02 -16.61
N GLN A 12 -16.98 2.08 -16.42
CA GLN A 12 -16.23 1.69 -16.41
C GLN A 12 -15.57 0.81 -17.04
N VAL A 13 -15.88 0.55 -18.03
CA VAL A 13 -15.12 -0.02 -19.07
C VAL A 13 -13.91 0.81 -19.26
N GLY A 14 -12.77 0.25 -19.11
CA GLY A 14 -11.53 0.97 -19.21
C GLY A 14 -10.96 1.49 -17.90
N THR A 15 -11.68 1.40 -16.82
CA THR A 15 -11.10 1.64 -15.52
C THR A 15 -10.04 0.58 -15.25
N LYS A 16 -8.85 1.03 -14.93
CA LYS A 16 -7.72 0.13 -14.73
C LYS A 16 -7.18 0.28 -13.33
N VAL A 17 -6.59 -0.80 -12.86
CA VAL A 17 -5.77 -0.79 -11.66
C VAL A 17 -4.35 -1.11 -12.07
N ILE A 18 -3.43 -0.22 -11.74
CA ILE A 18 -2.00 -0.40 -12.00
C ILE A 18 -1.36 -0.80 -10.67
N THR A 19 -0.64 -1.91 -10.66
CA THR A 19 0.02 -2.39 -9.46
C THR A 19 1.51 -2.04 -9.51
N TYR A 20 2.00 -1.43 -8.46
CA TYR A 20 3.39 -1.06 -8.31
C TYR A 20 4.03 -1.89 -7.20
N GLY A 21 5.29 -2.24 -7.39
CA GLY A 21 6.08 -2.93 -6.38
C GLY A 21 6.05 -4.44 -6.46
N VAL A 22 5.34 -5.01 -7.43
CA VAL A 22 5.30 -6.45 -7.65
C VAL A 22 6.13 -6.78 -8.87
N GLY A 23 7.12 -7.64 -8.71
CA GLY A 23 7.91 -8.16 -9.82
C GLY A 23 7.22 -9.32 -10.51
N THR A 24 7.88 -9.89 -11.49
CA THR A 24 7.31 -10.96 -12.32
C THR A 24 6.87 -12.19 -11.51
N VAL A 25 7.58 -12.47 -10.44
CA VAL A 25 7.31 -13.63 -9.58
C VAL A 25 7.33 -13.24 -8.11
N ALA A 26 7.33 -11.97 -7.81
CA ALA A 26 7.48 -11.49 -6.45
C ALA A 26 6.14 -11.25 -5.80
N ASN A 27 6.11 -11.42 -4.52
CA ASN A 27 4.93 -11.17 -3.70
C ASN A 27 4.77 -9.71 -3.31
N GLY A 28 5.71 -8.89 -3.72
CA GLY A 28 5.75 -7.46 -3.41
C GLY A 28 7.16 -6.99 -3.13
N THR A 29 7.30 -5.75 -2.72
CA THR A 29 8.57 -5.15 -2.35
C THR A 29 8.84 -5.44 -0.87
N SER A 30 10.04 -5.86 -0.55
CA SER A 30 10.44 -6.16 0.82
C SER A 30 10.47 -4.89 1.67
N ILE A 31 9.78 -4.92 2.80
CA ILE A 31 9.70 -3.80 3.74
C ILE A 31 10.13 -4.30 5.11
N THR A 32 11.04 -3.56 5.75
CA THR A 32 11.45 -3.85 7.13
C THR A 32 10.66 -2.95 8.06
N GLU A 33 9.90 -3.56 8.95
CA GLU A 33 9.12 -2.83 9.94
C GLU A 33 10.02 -2.27 11.04
N GLY A 34 9.68 -1.09 11.53
CA GLY A 34 10.23 -0.60 12.79
C GLY A 34 9.59 -1.36 13.95
N GLY A 35 10.38 -1.66 14.96
CA GLY A 35 9.90 -2.43 16.10
C GLY A 35 9.41 -1.55 17.25
N SER A 36 8.58 -2.13 18.10
CA SER A 36 8.09 -1.49 19.33
C SER A 36 7.44 -0.12 19.10
N GLY A 37 6.68 -0.02 18.02
CA GLY A 37 5.98 1.22 17.68
C GLY A 37 6.84 2.27 16.98
N ALA A 38 8.13 2.02 16.77
CA ALA A 38 8.98 2.93 16.02
C ALA A 38 8.69 2.80 14.52
N GLU A 39 8.74 3.93 13.82
CA GLU A 39 8.57 3.94 12.37
C GLU A 39 9.75 3.26 11.70
N GLY A 40 9.46 2.41 10.73
CA GLY A 40 10.48 1.88 9.85
C GLY A 40 10.88 2.91 8.79
N SER A 41 11.93 2.60 8.07
CA SER A 41 12.38 3.45 6.96
C SER A 41 11.40 3.37 5.79
N TRP A 42 11.28 4.46 5.06
CA TRP A 42 10.55 4.45 3.81
C TRP A 42 11.22 3.53 2.80
N THR A 43 10.45 2.68 2.17
CA THR A 43 10.92 1.77 1.12
C THR A 43 10.24 2.17 -0.18
N GLN A 44 11.02 2.37 -1.22
CA GLN A 44 10.48 2.72 -2.53
C GLN A 44 9.66 1.57 -3.11
N ILE A 45 8.43 1.84 -3.48
CA ILE A 45 7.56 0.89 -4.18
C ILE A 45 7.71 1.07 -5.68
N THR A 46 7.72 2.31 -6.14
CA THR A 46 8.07 2.65 -7.51
C THR A 46 8.76 4.01 -7.54
N SER A 47 9.72 4.15 -8.43
CA SER A 47 10.38 5.44 -8.62
C SER A 47 9.49 6.44 -9.33
N SER A 48 8.51 5.96 -10.07
CA SER A 48 7.67 6.83 -10.90
C SER A 48 6.39 6.10 -11.27
N THR A 49 5.26 6.70 -10.97
CA THR A 49 3.97 6.17 -11.44
C THR A 49 3.85 6.39 -12.94
N THR A 50 3.23 5.41 -13.60
CA THR A 50 3.06 5.45 -15.06
C THR A 50 1.80 6.14 -15.50
N HIS A 51 0.88 6.37 -14.57
CA HIS A 51 -0.42 6.99 -14.82
C HIS A 51 -0.76 7.95 -13.69
N GLU A 52 -1.67 8.85 -13.96
CA GLU A 52 -2.31 9.63 -12.93
C GLU A 52 -3.29 8.74 -12.17
N HIS A 53 -3.32 8.86 -10.84
CA HIS A 53 -4.23 8.09 -9.99
C HIS A 53 -5.00 9.03 -9.09
N PHE A 54 -6.24 8.69 -8.82
CA PHE A 54 -7.06 9.40 -7.84
C PHE A 54 -7.33 8.59 -6.59
N CYS A 55 -6.85 7.36 -6.55
CA CYS A 55 -7.06 6.45 -5.45
C CYS A 55 -5.90 5.45 -5.38
N LEU A 56 -5.37 5.22 -4.20
CA LEU A 56 -4.34 4.21 -3.95
C LEU A 56 -4.83 3.23 -2.90
N VAL A 57 -4.52 1.96 -3.11
CA VAL A 57 -4.84 0.89 -2.18
C VAL A 57 -3.56 0.10 -1.89
N PRO A 58 -3.15 -0.04 -0.65
CA PRO A 58 -1.97 -0.84 -0.33
C PRO A 58 -2.30 -2.32 -0.26
N SER A 59 -1.31 -3.14 -0.55
CA SER A 59 -1.27 -4.55 -0.21
C SER A 59 -0.10 -4.77 0.73
N TYR A 60 -0.30 -5.58 1.75
CA TYR A 60 0.73 -5.80 2.74
C TYR A 60 0.60 -7.19 3.34
N GLN A 61 1.71 -7.91 3.42
CA GLN A 61 1.72 -9.27 3.94
C GLN A 61 3.00 -9.51 4.72
N PHE A 62 2.87 -10.15 5.86
CA PHE A 62 4.01 -10.53 6.68
C PHE A 62 4.74 -11.72 6.06
N ASN A 63 6.05 -11.69 6.15
CA ASN A 63 6.87 -12.84 5.80
C ASN A 63 6.96 -13.75 7.00
N GLY A 64 6.13 -14.73 7.03
CA GLY A 64 6.24 -15.80 8.00
C GLY A 64 6.27 -15.30 9.42
N GLY A 65 6.02 -15.85 10.31
CA GLY A 65 6.00 -15.44 11.67
C GLY A 65 5.02 -16.30 12.39
N SER A 66 5.49 -17.37 12.88
CA SER A 66 4.76 -18.15 13.84
C SER A 66 4.94 -17.43 15.17
N GLY A 67 4.17 -16.44 15.43
CA GLY A 67 4.13 -15.88 16.76
C GLY A 67 2.91 -16.39 17.46
N SER A 68 3.03 -16.73 18.72
CA SER A 68 1.91 -17.10 19.54
C SER A 68 1.12 -15.88 20.02
N THR A 69 1.49 -14.68 19.57
CA THR A 69 0.91 -13.42 20.04
C THR A 69 0.44 -12.63 18.85
N GLU A 70 -0.76 -12.10 18.96
CA GLU A 70 -1.29 -11.18 17.98
C GLU A 70 -0.41 -9.94 17.92
N LYS A 71 -0.13 -9.49 16.69
CA LYS A 71 0.68 -8.31 16.44
C LYS A 71 -0.03 -7.41 15.45
N PHE A 72 0.20 -6.12 15.62
CA PHE A 72 -0.35 -5.13 14.71
C PHE A 72 0.78 -4.47 13.96
N SER A 73 0.58 -4.27 12.68
CA SER A 73 1.46 -3.46 11.85
C SER A 73 0.71 -2.23 11.38
N TYR A 74 1.40 -1.12 11.40
CA TYR A 74 0.87 0.17 10.99
C TYR A 74 1.63 0.59 9.74
N VAL A 75 0.89 0.76 8.64
CA VAL A 75 1.47 0.94 7.31
C VAL A 75 1.07 2.30 6.77
N ASP A 76 2.04 3.06 6.32
CA ASP A 76 1.83 4.36 5.70
C ASP A 76 2.25 4.32 4.24
N ILE A 77 1.50 5.04 3.42
CA ILE A 77 1.87 5.34 2.03
C ILE A 77 2.46 6.75 2.00
N GLY A 78 3.56 6.90 1.31
CA GLY A 78 4.22 8.19 1.15
C GLY A 78 4.54 8.51 -0.30
N ILE A 79 4.66 9.77 -0.57
CA ILE A 79 5.07 10.29 -1.88
C ILE A 79 6.24 11.25 -1.71
N GLY A 80 6.99 11.44 -2.77
CA GLY A 80 8.08 12.39 -2.80
C GLY A 80 9.43 11.74 -2.93
N ALA A 81 10.46 12.58 -2.97
CA ALA A 81 11.85 12.14 -3.13
C ALA A 81 12.30 11.32 -1.93
N ALA A 82 13.30 10.47 -2.15
CA ALA A 82 13.91 9.70 -1.08
C ALA A 82 14.43 10.62 0.03
N SER A 83 14.17 10.23 1.26
CA SER A 83 14.52 11.00 2.46
C SER A 83 13.69 12.29 2.65
N SER A 84 12.69 12.50 1.81
CA SER A 84 11.77 13.63 1.89
C SER A 84 10.34 13.20 1.64
N GLU A 85 10.05 11.94 1.93
CA GLU A 85 8.71 11.40 1.74
C GLU A 85 7.70 12.07 2.67
N VAL A 86 6.52 12.28 2.14
CA VAL A 86 5.38 12.82 2.90
C VAL A 86 4.30 11.75 2.92
N GLN A 87 3.82 11.42 4.10
CA GLN A 87 2.71 10.49 4.26
C GLN A 87 1.44 11.08 3.66
N ILE A 88 0.70 10.26 2.94
CA ILE A 88 -0.60 10.63 2.38
C ILE A 88 -1.67 9.68 2.89
N GLY A 89 -2.87 10.20 3.03
CA GLY A 89 -4.01 9.40 3.48
C GLY A 89 -3.90 8.95 4.93
N GLN A 90 -4.71 7.97 5.26
CA GLN A 90 -4.72 7.40 6.60
C GLN A 90 -3.64 6.33 6.75
N ARG A 91 -3.32 6.05 7.99
CA ARG A 91 -2.50 4.90 8.34
C ARG A 91 -3.34 3.64 8.26
N TYR A 92 -2.81 2.60 7.68
CA TYR A 92 -3.46 1.30 7.62
C TYR A 92 -2.99 0.43 8.76
N VAL A 93 -3.93 -0.31 9.34
CA VAL A 93 -3.64 -1.23 10.44
C VAL A 93 -3.87 -2.64 9.96
N TYR A 94 -2.85 -3.47 10.06
CA TYR A 94 -2.92 -4.89 9.73
C TYR A 94 -2.69 -5.69 11.00
N SER A 95 -3.45 -6.77 11.17
CA SER A 95 -3.31 -7.66 12.30
C SER A 95 -2.91 -9.03 11.82
N SER A 96 -1.97 -9.66 12.52
CA SER A 96 -1.72 -11.08 12.37
C SER A 96 -2.18 -11.77 13.66
N GLY A 97 -3.16 -12.63 13.53
CA GLY A 97 -3.61 -13.40 14.67
C GLY A 97 -2.67 -14.52 15.03
N TYR A 98 -2.99 -15.15 16.11
CA TYR A 98 -2.21 -16.24 16.68
C TYR A 98 -1.94 -17.37 15.67
N TYR A 99 -2.99 -17.86 15.03
CA TYR A 99 -2.89 -18.94 14.04
C TYR A 99 -3.25 -18.47 12.64
N TYR A 100 -3.82 -17.32 12.51
CA TYR A 100 -4.42 -16.89 11.25
C TYR A 100 -3.95 -15.49 10.94
N PRO A 101 -2.97 -15.32 10.04
CA PRO A 101 -2.62 -14.00 9.55
C PRO A 101 -3.84 -13.34 8.93
N MET A 102 -4.05 -12.09 9.23
CA MET A 102 -5.07 -11.31 8.54
C MET A 102 -4.57 -10.94 7.16
N ASP A 103 -5.43 -11.13 6.18
CA ASP A 103 -5.08 -10.85 4.79
C ASP A 103 -5.45 -9.44 4.35
N GLY A 104 -5.93 -8.63 5.23
CA GLY A 104 -6.34 -7.28 4.87
C GLY A 104 -6.26 -6.33 6.03
N PRO A 105 -6.37 -5.03 5.73
CA PRO A 105 -6.36 -4.01 6.78
C PRO A 105 -7.64 -4.03 7.58
N LEU A 106 -7.53 -3.63 8.85
CA LEU A 106 -8.70 -3.45 9.70
C LEU A 106 -9.52 -2.23 9.29
N ASN A 107 -8.89 -1.29 8.58
CA ASN A 107 -9.53 -0.10 8.03
C ASN A 107 -9.35 -0.09 6.51
N PRO A 108 -10.19 -0.79 5.75
CA PRO A 108 -9.94 -1.07 4.34
C PRO A 108 -10.25 0.07 3.37
N MET A 109 -10.35 1.28 3.82
CA MET A 109 -10.65 2.41 2.94
C MET A 109 -9.47 2.76 2.05
N PRO A 110 -9.70 3.00 0.75
CA PRO A 110 -8.64 3.50 -0.12
C PRO A 110 -8.14 4.86 0.32
N THR A 111 -6.90 5.18 -0.04
CA THR A 111 -6.39 6.54 0.08
C THR A 111 -6.83 7.32 -1.15
N PHE A 112 -7.71 8.30 -0.95
CA PHE A 112 -8.17 9.18 -2.03
C PHE A 112 -7.25 10.38 -2.13
N CYS A 113 -6.63 10.53 -3.29
CA CYS A 113 -5.69 11.62 -3.54
C CYS A 113 -5.42 11.70 -5.04
N ASN A 114 -5.03 12.88 -5.50
CA ASN A 114 -4.58 13.04 -6.87
C ASN A 114 -3.07 12.80 -6.92
N ILE A 115 -2.69 11.75 -7.60
CA ILE A 115 -1.30 11.38 -7.79
C ILE A 115 -0.96 11.58 -9.26
N PRO A 116 -0.15 12.58 -9.60
CA PRO A 116 0.28 12.78 -10.99
C PRO A 116 1.12 11.61 -11.48
N SER A 117 1.08 11.37 -12.78
CA SER A 117 2.05 10.48 -13.42
C SER A 117 3.47 10.98 -13.12
N GLY A 118 4.39 10.07 -12.91
CA GLY A 118 5.77 10.42 -12.58
C GLY A 118 6.04 10.59 -11.08
N THR A 119 5.10 10.25 -10.23
CA THR A 119 5.25 10.37 -8.77
C THR A 119 5.95 9.14 -8.21
N ARG A 120 6.92 9.34 -7.33
CA ARG A 120 7.54 8.25 -6.58
C ARG A 120 6.62 7.86 -5.43
N LEU A 121 6.38 6.56 -5.28
CA LEU A 121 5.58 6.00 -4.18
C LEU A 121 6.48 5.18 -3.25
N ALA A 122 6.22 5.28 -1.97
CA ALA A 122 6.94 4.55 -0.94
C ALA A 122 5.96 4.04 0.11
N MET A 123 6.40 3.04 0.86
CA MET A 123 5.67 2.54 2.03
C MET A 123 6.65 2.44 3.20
N ARG A 124 6.12 2.62 4.39
CA ARG A 124 6.84 2.30 5.62
C ARG A 124 5.89 1.61 6.56
N ALA A 125 6.47 0.90 7.52
CA ALA A 125 5.66 0.19 8.49
C ALA A 125 6.31 0.19 9.85
N SER A 126 5.50 0.14 10.89
CA SER A 126 5.91 -0.10 12.25
C SER A 126 5.15 -1.29 12.81
N ASN A 127 5.66 -1.86 13.87
CA ASN A 127 5.08 -3.04 14.50
C ASN A 127 4.90 -2.78 15.99
N SER A 128 3.83 -3.29 16.56
CA SER A 128 3.53 -3.08 17.97
C SER A 128 4.50 -3.81 18.91
N SER A 129 5.25 -4.78 18.42
CA SER A 129 6.17 -5.54 19.28
C SER A 129 7.59 -5.57 18.73
N GLY A 130 7.92 -6.43 17.81
CA GLY A 130 9.28 -6.55 17.28
C GLY A 130 9.32 -6.32 15.79
N ALA A 131 10.41 -5.82 15.27
CA ALA A 131 10.59 -5.61 13.85
C ALA A 131 10.44 -6.93 13.09
N ARG A 132 9.78 -6.87 11.94
CA ARG A 132 9.61 -8.01 11.04
C ARG A 132 9.86 -7.55 9.62
N SER A 133 10.08 -8.51 8.74
CA SER A 133 10.05 -8.23 7.32
C SER A 133 8.65 -8.54 6.76
N ALA A 134 8.29 -7.81 5.74
CA ALA A 134 7.01 -7.92 5.09
C ALA A 134 7.16 -7.65 3.60
N GLN A 135 6.08 -7.84 2.87
CA GLN A 135 5.99 -7.54 1.45
C GLN A 135 4.90 -6.50 1.25
N GLY A 136 5.18 -5.48 0.47
CA GLY A 136 4.23 -4.43 0.19
C GLY A 136 4.10 -4.11 -1.28
N ALA A 137 2.94 -3.64 -1.66
CA ALA A 137 2.66 -3.16 -3.01
C ALA A 137 1.60 -2.06 -2.92
N ILE A 138 1.47 -1.27 -3.97
CA ILE A 138 0.45 -0.23 -4.05
C ILE A 138 -0.30 -0.39 -5.36
N HIS A 139 -1.63 -0.38 -5.28
CA HIS A 139 -2.51 -0.42 -6.44
C HIS A 139 -3.06 0.97 -6.66
N GLY A 140 -2.87 1.50 -7.86
CA GLY A 140 -3.41 2.79 -8.24
C GLY A 140 -4.57 2.64 -9.21
N VAL A 141 -5.66 3.33 -8.94
CA VAL A 141 -6.83 3.35 -9.82
C VAL A 141 -6.67 4.50 -10.80
N VAL A 142 -6.83 4.17 -12.07
CA VAL A 142 -6.72 5.14 -13.17
C VAL A 142 -8.06 5.77 -13.44
#